data_b3839db05d7df55b01a7f5b36e3d6869
#
_entry.id   b3839db05d7df55b01a7f5b36e3d6869
#
_cell.length_a   1.000
_cell.length_b   1.000
_cell.length_c   1.000
_cell.angle_alpha   90.00
_cell.angle_beta   90.00
_cell.angle_gamma   90.00
#
_symmetry.space_group_name_H-M   'P 1'
#
loop_
_entity.id
_entity.type
_entity.pdbx_description
1 polymer ?
#
loop_
_entity_poly.entity_id
_entity_poly.type
_entity_poly.pdbx_seq_one_letter_code
_entity_poly.pdbx_strand_id
1 'polypeptide(L)'
;MNAVILLSGGLDSTTCMAVAKQQGYDLYPISFNYHQRNKIELEGAKEIAKFFGAKRHLIIDTNMNAIGGSALTDENIEVPKGNVERKDNDVPVTYVPSRNLIFLSYALGYAEVVKADAIFIGVNAVDFSGYPDCRPEFIQKFQDMADYACKTTAVDGKKIKIVTPLQSL
;
A
#
# COMPACT_ATOMS: atom_id res chain seq x y z
N MET A 1 16.38 -12.46 -3.05
CA MET A 1 15.03 -12.43 -2.44
C MET A 1 14.19 -11.35 -3.14
N ASN A 2 12.92 -11.59 -3.24
CA ASN A 2 11.99 -10.69 -3.92
C ASN A 2 11.10 -9.97 -2.91
N ALA A 3 10.81 -8.72 -3.17
CA ALA A 3 9.86 -7.93 -2.36
C ALA A 3 8.84 -7.26 -3.26
N VAL A 4 7.58 -7.32 -2.85
CA VAL A 4 6.52 -6.49 -3.40
C VAL A 4 6.46 -5.20 -2.61
N ILE A 5 6.35 -4.06 -3.28
CA ILE A 5 6.24 -2.75 -2.62
C ILE A 5 4.98 -2.06 -3.13
N LEU A 6 4.12 -1.66 -2.21
CA LEU A 6 2.97 -0.82 -2.53
C LEU A 6 3.48 0.58 -2.86
N LEU A 7 3.44 0.95 -4.13
CA LEU A 7 4.05 2.16 -4.65
C LEU A 7 2.98 3.12 -5.18
N SER A 8 2.76 4.21 -4.45
CA SER A 8 1.76 5.22 -4.80
C SER A 8 2.30 6.41 -5.59
N GLY A 9 3.62 6.58 -5.60
CA GLY A 9 4.27 7.77 -6.14
C GLY A 9 4.55 8.84 -5.09
N GLY A 10 4.04 8.68 -3.87
CA GLY A 10 4.31 9.58 -2.75
C GLY A 10 5.63 9.28 -2.04
N LEU A 11 6.00 10.16 -1.10
CA LEU A 11 7.28 10.09 -0.39
C LEU A 11 7.43 8.78 0.41
N ASP A 12 6.40 8.40 1.15
CA ASP A 12 6.49 7.25 2.05
C ASP A 12 6.71 5.94 1.28
N SER A 13 5.96 5.73 0.20
CA SER A 13 6.13 4.54 -0.62
C SER A 13 7.46 4.54 -1.37
N THR A 14 7.95 5.72 -1.77
CA THR A 14 9.28 5.85 -2.39
C THR A 14 10.37 5.46 -1.40
N THR A 15 10.23 5.87 -0.14
CA THR A 15 11.16 5.47 0.93
C THR A 15 11.15 3.96 1.12
N CYS A 16 9.99 3.32 1.04
CA CYS A 16 9.89 1.85 1.10
C CYS A 16 10.66 1.18 -0.04
N MET A 17 10.59 1.73 -1.26
CA MET A 17 11.39 1.24 -2.38
C MET A 17 12.88 1.31 -2.07
N ALA A 18 13.34 2.44 -1.53
CA ALA A 18 14.74 2.63 -1.18
C ALA A 18 15.20 1.66 -0.09
N VAL A 19 14.38 1.47 0.95
CA VAL A 19 14.70 0.55 2.04
C VAL A 19 14.78 -0.89 1.54
N ALA A 20 13.82 -1.33 0.75
CA ALA A 20 13.81 -2.68 0.19
C ALA A 20 15.04 -2.93 -0.69
N LYS A 21 15.39 -1.96 -1.52
CA LYS A 21 16.58 -2.05 -2.35
C LYS A 21 17.87 -2.13 -1.52
N GLN A 22 17.98 -1.29 -0.50
CA GLN A 22 19.13 -1.29 0.41
C GLN A 22 19.30 -2.63 1.12
N GLN A 23 18.18 -3.29 1.43
CA GLN A 23 18.19 -4.60 2.08
C GLN A 23 18.48 -5.76 1.10
N GLY A 24 18.70 -5.46 -0.17
CA GLY A 24 19.12 -6.45 -1.16
C GLY A 24 17.99 -7.18 -1.88
N TYR A 25 16.75 -6.70 -1.75
CA TYR A 25 15.63 -7.31 -2.47
C TYR A 25 15.62 -6.93 -3.94
N ASP A 26 15.19 -7.85 -4.79
CA ASP A 26 14.70 -7.55 -6.13
C ASP A 26 13.30 -6.95 -6.00
N LEU A 27 13.04 -5.84 -6.70
CA LEU A 27 11.87 -5.01 -6.47
C LEU A 27 10.75 -5.33 -7.47
N TYR A 28 9.56 -5.58 -6.92
CA TYR A 28 8.33 -5.84 -7.66
C TYR A 28 7.23 -4.89 -7.16
N PRO A 29 7.29 -3.61 -7.54
CA PRO A 29 6.29 -2.65 -7.11
C PRO A 29 4.91 -2.95 -7.70
N ILE A 30 3.88 -2.63 -6.93
CA ILE A 30 2.49 -2.68 -7.35
C ILE A 30 1.85 -1.32 -7.11
N SER A 31 1.18 -0.80 -8.13
CA SER A 31 0.47 0.47 -8.08
C SER A 31 -0.97 0.27 -8.53
N PHE A 32 -1.85 1.18 -8.11
CA PHE A 32 -3.28 1.06 -8.37
C PHE A 32 -3.78 2.29 -9.12
N ASN A 33 -4.46 2.05 -10.22
CA ASN A 33 -5.18 3.06 -10.96
C ASN A 33 -6.67 2.93 -10.59
N TYR A 34 -7.16 3.81 -9.72
CA TYR A 34 -8.53 3.72 -9.20
C TYR A 34 -9.32 5.00 -9.37
N HIS A 35 -8.67 6.10 -9.78
CA HIS A 35 -9.35 7.39 -9.91
C HIS A 35 -8.54 8.35 -10.75
N GLN A 36 -9.23 9.28 -11.47
CA GLN A 36 -8.53 10.31 -12.23
C GLN A 36 -7.67 11.23 -11.36
N ARG A 37 -8.06 11.42 -10.08
CA ARG A 37 -7.32 12.25 -9.13
C ARG A 37 -5.95 11.67 -8.74
N ASN A 38 -5.71 10.38 -8.99
CA ASN A 38 -4.40 9.79 -8.70
C ASN A 38 -3.49 9.66 -9.93
N LYS A 39 -3.87 10.24 -11.06
CA LYS A 39 -3.14 10.07 -12.33
C LYS A 39 -1.71 10.59 -12.26
N ILE A 40 -1.49 11.77 -11.67
CA ILE A 40 -0.15 12.36 -11.51
C ILE A 40 0.72 11.49 -10.62
N GLU A 41 0.18 11.00 -9.51
CA GLU A 41 0.88 10.11 -8.59
C GLU A 41 1.27 8.80 -9.29
N LEU A 42 0.39 8.26 -10.12
CA LEU A 42 0.66 7.04 -10.87
C LEU A 42 1.80 7.21 -11.87
N GLU A 43 1.85 8.34 -12.56
CA GLU A 43 2.99 8.65 -13.46
C GLU A 43 4.30 8.78 -12.66
N GLY A 44 4.25 9.41 -11.48
CA GLY A 44 5.39 9.46 -10.57
C GLY A 44 5.84 8.07 -10.12
N ALA A 45 4.90 7.18 -9.82
CA ALA A 45 5.20 5.80 -9.45
C ALA A 45 5.95 5.06 -10.56
N LYS A 46 5.54 5.25 -11.82
CA LYS A 46 6.23 4.64 -12.97
C LYS A 46 7.69 5.09 -13.07
N GLU A 47 7.94 6.38 -12.87
CA GLU A 47 9.30 6.95 -12.89
C GLU A 47 10.14 6.40 -11.73
N ILE A 48 9.57 6.30 -10.54
CA ILE A 48 10.25 5.76 -9.36
C ILE A 48 10.61 4.29 -9.57
N ALA A 49 9.68 3.49 -10.07
CA ALA A 49 9.93 2.09 -10.37
C ALA A 49 11.10 1.92 -11.34
N LYS A 50 11.13 2.74 -12.37
CA LYS A 50 12.23 2.75 -13.37
C LYS A 50 13.55 3.18 -12.73
N PHE A 51 13.52 4.23 -11.92
CA PHE A 51 14.73 4.76 -11.26
C PHE A 51 15.39 3.70 -10.36
N PHE A 52 14.61 2.94 -9.60
CA PHE A 52 15.14 1.91 -8.73
C PHE A 52 15.43 0.58 -9.43
N GLY A 53 15.18 0.48 -10.72
CA GLY A 53 15.46 -0.75 -11.48
C GLY A 53 14.55 -1.90 -11.13
N ALA A 54 13.26 -1.62 -10.94
CA ALA A 54 12.27 -2.65 -10.65
C ALA A 54 12.29 -3.77 -11.70
N LYS A 55 12.18 -5.01 -11.26
CA LYS A 55 12.14 -6.18 -12.15
C LYS A 55 10.84 -6.22 -12.95
N ARG A 56 9.74 -5.83 -12.31
CA ARG A 56 8.42 -5.74 -12.91
C ARG A 56 7.59 -4.74 -12.10
N HIS A 57 6.87 -3.85 -12.77
CA HIS A 57 5.94 -2.93 -12.12
C HIS A 57 4.52 -3.32 -12.55
N LEU A 58 3.75 -3.84 -11.61
CA LEU A 58 2.35 -4.20 -11.86
C LEU A 58 1.45 -3.01 -11.55
N ILE A 59 0.60 -2.65 -12.51
CA ILE A 59 -0.42 -1.62 -12.33
C ILE A 59 -1.78 -2.29 -12.42
N ILE A 60 -2.56 -2.19 -11.34
CA ILE A 60 -3.90 -2.77 -11.24
C ILE A 60 -4.92 -1.65 -11.46
N ASP A 61 -5.80 -1.83 -12.44
CA ASP A 61 -6.97 -0.97 -12.60
C ASP A 61 -8.08 -1.49 -11.69
N THR A 62 -8.56 -0.63 -10.81
CA THR A 62 -9.65 -0.97 -9.90
C THR A 62 -10.79 0.03 -10.05
N ASN A 63 -11.99 -0.40 -9.68
CA ASN A 63 -13.18 0.46 -9.70
C ASN A 63 -13.57 0.86 -8.26
N MET A 64 -12.60 1.31 -7.47
CA MET A 64 -12.86 1.69 -6.08
C MET A 64 -13.77 2.91 -5.94
N ASN A 65 -13.80 3.79 -6.94
CA ASN A 65 -14.70 4.93 -6.95
C ASN A 65 -16.19 4.51 -6.94
N ALA A 66 -16.50 3.28 -7.35
CA ALA A 66 -17.86 2.75 -7.27
C ALA A 66 -18.35 2.56 -5.82
N ILE A 67 -17.42 2.41 -4.88
CA ILE A 67 -17.75 2.30 -3.45
C ILE A 67 -18.20 3.65 -2.90
N GLY A 68 -17.57 4.75 -3.33
CA GLY A 68 -17.86 6.10 -2.84
C GLY A 68 -17.36 6.30 -1.40
N GLY A 69 -17.94 7.28 -0.73
CA GLY A 69 -17.65 7.56 0.68
C GLY A 69 -16.34 8.29 0.96
N SER A 70 -15.61 8.69 -0.08
CA SER A 70 -14.36 9.46 0.06
C SER A 70 -14.28 10.60 -0.93
N ALA A 71 -13.68 11.71 -0.53
CA ALA A 71 -13.38 12.82 -1.43
C ALA A 71 -12.43 12.44 -2.57
N LEU A 72 -11.67 11.36 -2.44
CA LEU A 72 -10.76 10.86 -3.47
C LEU A 72 -11.45 10.00 -4.52
N THR A 73 -12.61 9.40 -4.20
CA THR A 73 -13.33 8.47 -5.08
C THR A 73 -14.77 8.91 -5.36
N ASP A 74 -15.33 9.81 -4.57
CA ASP A 74 -16.70 10.30 -4.68
C ASP A 74 -16.68 11.78 -5.09
N GLU A 75 -17.16 12.08 -6.30
CA GLU A 75 -17.16 13.45 -6.85
C GLU A 75 -18.11 14.40 -6.10
N ASN A 76 -19.08 13.87 -5.35
CA ASN A 76 -20.00 14.65 -4.53
C ASN A 76 -19.37 15.15 -3.22
N ILE A 77 -18.18 14.70 -2.89
CA ILE A 77 -17.45 15.09 -1.68
C ILE A 77 -16.25 15.94 -2.10
N GLU A 78 -16.15 17.17 -1.58
CA GLU A 78 -15.02 18.03 -1.87
C GLU A 78 -13.75 17.54 -1.15
N VAL A 79 -12.61 17.59 -1.86
CA VAL A 79 -11.31 17.37 -1.25
C VAL A 79 -10.94 18.60 -0.44
N PRO A 80 -10.67 18.46 0.87
CA PRO A 80 -10.26 19.59 1.70
C PRO A 80 -8.98 20.23 1.18
N LYS A 81 -8.94 21.57 1.20
CA LYS A 81 -7.77 22.35 0.83
C LYS A 81 -7.15 22.93 2.09
N GLY A 82 -5.84 22.79 2.22
CA GLY A 82 -5.08 23.33 3.36
C GLY A 82 -5.19 22.47 4.61
N ASN A 83 -4.79 23.05 5.74
CA ASN A 83 -4.80 22.37 7.04
C ASN A 83 -6.20 22.42 7.63
N VAL A 84 -6.89 21.29 7.62
CA VAL A 84 -8.19 21.15 8.29
C VAL A 84 -7.92 20.53 9.66
N GLU A 85 -8.33 21.23 10.73
CA GLU A 85 -8.29 20.66 12.07
C GLU A 85 -9.22 19.46 12.16
N ARG A 86 -8.72 18.38 12.75
CA ARG A 86 -9.50 17.17 12.97
C ARG A 86 -9.52 16.87 14.46
N LYS A 87 -10.64 16.34 14.92
CA LYS A 87 -10.68 15.73 16.25
C LYS A 87 -9.97 14.37 16.18
N ASP A 88 -9.32 13.99 17.28
CA ASP A 88 -8.51 12.76 17.34
C ASP A 88 -9.26 11.49 16.96
N ASN A 89 -10.58 11.47 17.12
CA ASN A 89 -11.43 10.31 16.82
C ASN A 89 -12.06 10.35 15.43
N ASP A 90 -11.86 11.44 14.66
CA ASP A 90 -12.49 11.58 13.35
C ASP A 90 -11.64 10.91 12.27
N VAL A 91 -12.28 10.09 11.44
CA VAL A 91 -11.66 9.56 10.23
C VAL A 91 -11.73 10.66 9.16
N PRO A 92 -10.59 10.97 8.47
CA PRO A 92 -10.58 12.00 7.44
C PRO A 92 -11.57 11.71 6.29
N VAL A 93 -12.13 12.77 5.70
CA VAL A 93 -13.00 12.62 4.51
C VAL A 93 -12.26 12.06 3.30
N THR A 94 -10.94 12.10 3.31
CA THR A 94 -10.08 11.49 2.28
C THR A 94 -9.85 9.99 2.52
N TYR A 95 -10.34 9.42 3.63
CA TYR A 95 -10.27 7.99 3.86
C TYR A 95 -11.08 7.25 2.80
N VAL A 96 -10.41 6.37 2.05
CA VAL A 96 -11.07 5.45 1.13
C VAL A 96 -11.36 4.17 1.91
N PRO A 97 -12.63 3.80 2.10
CA PRO A 97 -12.97 2.66 2.95
C PRO A 97 -12.20 1.40 2.59
N SER A 98 -11.46 0.87 3.56
CA SER A 98 -10.66 -0.36 3.46
C SER A 98 -9.62 -0.37 2.33
N ARG A 99 -9.15 0.81 1.87
CA ARG A 99 -8.19 0.90 0.77
C ARG A 99 -6.91 0.09 1.03
N ASN A 100 -6.28 0.26 2.20
CA ASN A 100 -5.05 -0.47 2.50
C ASN A 100 -5.30 -1.97 2.62
N LEU A 101 -6.43 -2.38 3.17
CA LEU A 101 -6.81 -3.79 3.22
C LEU A 101 -6.94 -4.37 1.81
N ILE A 102 -7.64 -3.67 0.92
CA ILE A 102 -7.85 -4.11 -0.46
C ILE A 102 -6.52 -4.17 -1.21
N PHE A 103 -5.69 -3.14 -1.08
CA PHE A 103 -4.41 -3.08 -1.77
C PHE A 103 -3.44 -4.13 -1.26
N LEU A 104 -3.40 -4.38 0.06
CA LEU A 104 -2.57 -5.44 0.64
C LEU A 104 -3.04 -6.81 0.16
N SER A 105 -4.33 -7.01 -0.05
CA SER A 105 -4.85 -8.27 -0.56
C SER A 105 -4.41 -8.53 -2.01
N TYR A 106 -4.44 -7.52 -2.86
CA TYR A 106 -3.86 -7.61 -4.21
C TYR A 106 -2.35 -7.89 -4.14
N ALA A 107 -1.64 -7.17 -3.28
CA ALA A 107 -0.20 -7.35 -3.13
C ALA A 107 0.16 -8.76 -2.67
N LEU A 108 -0.66 -9.35 -1.82
CA LEU A 108 -0.47 -10.73 -1.35
C LEU A 108 -0.57 -11.73 -2.50
N GLY A 109 -1.56 -11.57 -3.37
CA GLY A 109 -1.69 -12.41 -4.57
C GLY A 109 -0.49 -12.25 -5.50
N TYR A 110 -0.06 -11.02 -5.73
CA TYR A 110 1.12 -10.75 -6.55
C TYR A 110 2.38 -11.35 -5.93
N ALA A 111 2.53 -11.23 -4.61
CA ALA A 111 3.67 -11.79 -3.89
C ALA A 111 3.79 -13.31 -4.07
N GLU A 112 2.66 -14.02 -4.09
CA GLU A 112 2.68 -15.45 -4.39
C GLU A 112 3.20 -15.74 -5.80
N VAL A 113 2.76 -14.95 -6.79
CA VAL A 113 3.13 -15.14 -8.20
C VAL A 113 4.64 -14.89 -8.41
N VAL A 114 5.16 -13.82 -7.84
CA VAL A 114 6.58 -13.46 -8.00
C VAL A 114 7.49 -14.13 -6.96
N LYS A 115 6.94 -14.98 -6.12
CA LYS A 115 7.65 -15.69 -5.05
C LYS A 115 8.38 -14.72 -4.12
N ALA A 116 7.65 -13.69 -3.70
CA ALA A 116 8.20 -12.67 -2.81
C ALA A 116 8.35 -13.21 -1.39
N ASP A 117 9.35 -12.68 -0.70
CA ASP A 117 9.62 -12.96 0.71
C ASP A 117 8.99 -11.90 1.62
N ALA A 118 8.67 -10.74 1.06
CA ALA A 118 8.15 -9.61 1.82
C ALA A 118 7.24 -8.73 0.98
N ILE A 119 6.34 -8.03 1.68
CA ILE A 119 5.53 -6.94 1.13
C ILE A 119 5.82 -5.70 1.98
N PHE A 120 6.24 -4.62 1.33
CA PHE A 120 6.52 -3.34 1.99
C PHE A 120 5.35 -2.39 1.78
N ILE A 121 4.92 -1.75 2.86
CA ILE A 121 3.88 -0.73 2.83
C ILE A 121 4.32 0.48 3.66
N GLY A 122 4.08 1.67 3.15
CA GLY A 122 4.55 2.94 3.71
C GLY A 122 3.64 3.56 4.75
N VAL A 123 2.99 2.77 5.60
CA VAL A 123 2.26 3.32 6.74
C VAL A 123 3.23 3.84 7.79
N ASN A 124 2.92 4.97 8.40
CA ASN A 124 3.77 5.61 9.39
C ASN A 124 2.99 5.94 10.67
N ALA A 125 3.71 6.37 11.71
CA ALA A 125 3.12 6.63 13.02
C ALA A 125 2.08 7.77 13.02
N VAL A 126 2.17 8.69 12.07
CA VAL A 126 1.21 9.80 11.93
C VAL A 126 -0.08 9.31 11.28
N ASP A 127 0.02 8.48 10.25
CA ASP A 127 -1.13 8.02 9.47
C ASP A 127 -2.11 7.18 10.30
N PHE A 128 -1.62 6.34 11.22
CA PHE A 128 -2.52 5.45 11.95
C PHE A 128 -3.47 6.18 12.91
N SER A 129 -3.17 7.43 13.24
CA SER A 129 -4.07 8.23 14.09
C SER A 129 -5.36 8.62 13.36
N GLY A 130 -5.37 8.65 12.03
CA GLY A 130 -6.52 9.06 11.22
C GLY A 130 -7.13 7.96 10.35
N TYR A 131 -6.38 6.92 10.03
CA TYR A 131 -6.82 5.86 9.13
C TYR A 131 -6.80 4.51 9.84
N PRO A 132 -7.97 3.88 10.05
CA PRO A 132 -8.04 2.60 10.77
C PRO A 132 -7.16 1.51 10.19
N ASP A 133 -7.02 1.45 8.86
CA ASP A 133 -6.22 0.45 8.16
C ASP A 133 -4.75 0.85 7.97
N CYS A 134 -4.27 1.80 8.78
CA CYS A 134 -2.85 2.13 8.91
C CYS A 134 -2.29 1.74 10.30
N ARG A 135 -3.13 1.27 11.21
CA ARG A 135 -2.73 0.97 12.58
C ARG A 135 -1.83 -0.28 12.67
N PRO A 136 -0.87 -0.31 13.62
CA PRO A 136 -0.04 -1.50 13.84
C PRO A 136 -0.85 -2.77 14.09
N GLU A 137 -1.95 -2.68 14.83
CA GLU A 137 -2.84 -3.80 15.12
C GLU A 137 -3.47 -4.36 13.83
N PHE A 138 -3.85 -3.49 12.91
CA PHE A 138 -4.36 -3.92 11.60
C PHE A 138 -3.29 -4.70 10.85
N ILE A 139 -2.07 -4.17 10.78
CA ILE A 139 -0.95 -4.83 10.08
C ILE A 139 -0.68 -6.21 10.68
N GLN A 140 -0.68 -6.33 12.01
CA GLN A 140 -0.47 -7.62 12.66
C GLN A 140 -1.58 -8.62 12.33
N LYS A 141 -2.83 -8.18 12.33
CA LYS A 141 -3.96 -9.04 11.96
C LYS A 141 -3.91 -9.46 10.49
N PHE A 142 -3.48 -8.55 9.62
CA PHE A 142 -3.28 -8.90 8.21
C PHE A 142 -2.16 -9.94 8.06
N GLN A 143 -1.06 -9.79 8.78
CA GLN A 143 0.03 -10.77 8.79
C GLN A 143 -0.47 -12.14 9.24
N ASP A 144 -1.23 -12.20 10.32
CA ASP A 144 -1.77 -13.45 10.86
C ASP A 144 -2.68 -14.13 9.84
N MET A 145 -3.54 -13.35 9.17
CA MET A 145 -4.42 -13.87 8.12
C MET A 145 -3.61 -14.37 6.92
N ALA A 146 -2.61 -13.63 6.48
CA ALA A 146 -1.78 -13.99 5.34
C ALA A 146 -1.04 -15.31 5.61
N ASP A 147 -0.64 -15.56 6.85
CA ASP A 147 0.04 -16.79 7.23
C ASP A 147 -0.86 -18.03 7.04
N TYR A 148 -2.17 -17.84 6.98
CA TYR A 148 -3.14 -18.92 6.73
C TYR A 148 -3.69 -18.93 5.30
N ALA A 149 -3.85 -17.77 4.69
CA ALA A 149 -4.56 -17.63 3.42
C ALA A 149 -3.73 -18.02 2.20
N CYS A 150 -2.39 -17.90 2.29
CA CYS A 150 -1.52 -18.09 1.14
C CYS A 150 -1.16 -19.55 0.93
N LYS A 151 -1.18 -20.00 -0.34
CA LYS A 151 -0.64 -21.29 -0.73
C LYS A 151 0.82 -21.46 -0.30
N THR A 152 1.63 -20.41 -0.48
CA THR A 152 3.05 -20.41 -0.10
C THR A 152 3.23 -20.79 1.36
N THR A 153 2.44 -20.22 2.25
CA THR A 153 2.51 -20.54 3.67
C THR A 153 1.88 -21.89 3.98
N ALA A 154 0.68 -22.15 3.43
CA ALA A 154 -0.07 -23.36 3.75
C ALA A 154 0.59 -24.65 3.24
N VAL A 155 1.25 -24.59 2.08
CA VAL A 155 1.84 -25.76 1.41
C VAL A 155 3.35 -25.79 1.63
N ASP A 156 4.03 -24.68 1.40
CA ASP A 156 5.50 -24.61 1.42
C ASP A 156 6.07 -24.22 2.80
N GLY A 157 5.22 -23.79 3.71
CA GLY A 157 5.63 -23.34 5.05
C GLY A 157 6.37 -22.00 5.05
N LYS A 158 6.41 -21.29 3.93
CA LYS A 158 7.14 -20.04 3.80
C LYS A 158 6.22 -18.86 4.00
N LYS A 159 6.49 -18.03 5.00
CA LYS A 159 5.70 -16.84 5.29
C LYS A 159 6.13 -15.66 4.41
N ILE A 160 5.14 -14.89 3.94
CA ILE A 160 5.37 -13.61 3.28
C ILE A 160 5.25 -12.53 4.35
N LYS A 161 6.35 -11.85 4.66
CA LYS A 161 6.41 -10.90 5.76
C LYS A 161 5.87 -9.54 5.32
N ILE A 162 4.94 -8.96 6.09
CA ILE A 162 4.49 -7.59 5.89
C ILE A 162 5.44 -6.66 6.63
N VAL A 163 6.09 -5.75 5.91
CA VAL A 163 7.12 -4.87 6.44
C VAL A 163 6.63 -3.43 6.39
N THR A 164 6.69 -2.75 7.52
CA THR A 164 6.26 -1.36 7.70
C THR A 164 7.43 -0.53 8.22
N PRO A 165 8.39 -0.18 7.35
CA PRO A 165 9.65 0.42 7.81
C PRO A 165 9.49 1.80 8.44
N LEU A 166 8.38 2.49 8.18
CA LEU A 166 8.15 3.85 8.66
C LEU A 166 7.36 3.91 9.98
N GLN A 167 6.80 2.80 10.45
CA GLN A 167 6.01 2.81 11.70
C GLN A 167 6.86 3.05 12.95
N SER A 168 8.14 2.72 12.88
CA SER A 168 9.06 2.86 14.01
C SER A 168 9.88 4.15 13.97
N LEU A 169 9.63 5.00 13.01
CA LEU A 169 10.34 6.28 12.87
C LEU A 169 9.67 7.41 13.65
#